data_4bf038b59b34f8b9bd4352a1e21efbe2
#
_entry.id   4bf038b59b34f8b9bd4352a1e21efbe2
#
_cell.length_a   1.000
_cell.length_b   1.000
_cell.length_c   1.000
_cell.angle_alpha   90.00
_cell.angle_beta   90.00
_cell.angle_gamma   90.00
#
_symmetry.space_group_name_H-M   'P 1'
#
loop_
_entity.id
_entity.type
_entity.pdbx_description
1 polymer ?
#
loop_
_entity_poly.entity_id
_entity_poly.type
_entity_poly.pdbx_seq_one_letter_code
_entity_poly.pdbx_strand_id
1 'polypeptide(L)'
;MSGHSKFANIKHKKEKNDAKKGKIFTIIGREIVMAVKAGGPDPNNNGKLRDVIAKAQANNMPNDTIERGIKKAAGADSADSYEKAVYEGYGPNGVAIIVETLTDNKNRTASNVRNAFTKGNGSIGTQGCVSYMFDQKGQIIIDKEECEMDADELMMTALDAGAEDFNEEEDSYEVLTAPDDLGAVREALEAAGVPLLEAQVAMIPQTTVELTDEKSLKDIQRILDLLDDDDDVTDVWHNWDE
;
A
#
# COMPACT_ATOMS: atom_id res chain seq x y z
N MET A 1 -14.25 7.74 13.44
CA MET A 1 -14.59 6.30 13.44
C MET A 1 -14.20 5.61 12.12
N SER A 2 -13.13 6.07 11.45
CA SER A 2 -12.69 5.46 10.18
C SER A 2 -11.61 4.36 10.33
N GLY A 3 -11.11 4.14 11.53
CA GLY A 3 -10.03 3.18 11.78
C GLY A 3 -10.43 1.70 11.73
N HIS A 4 -11.67 1.39 12.12
CA HIS A 4 -12.14 0.00 12.19
C HIS A 4 -12.14 -0.72 10.85
N SER A 5 -12.61 -0.08 9.80
CA SER A 5 -12.72 -0.70 8.49
C SER A 5 -11.36 -0.93 7.85
N LYS A 6 -10.41 0.01 8.02
CA LYS A 6 -9.06 -0.10 7.45
C LYS A 6 -8.25 -1.23 8.10
N PHE A 7 -8.27 -1.32 9.43
CA PHE A 7 -7.63 -2.41 10.18
C PHE A 7 -8.23 -3.77 9.81
N ALA A 8 -9.58 -3.88 9.81
CA ALA A 8 -10.29 -5.09 9.42
C ALA A 8 -9.93 -5.51 7.98
N ASN A 9 -9.84 -4.56 7.05
CA ASN A 9 -9.44 -4.81 5.67
C ASN A 9 -8.00 -5.28 5.53
N ILE A 10 -7.06 -4.70 6.29
CA ILE A 10 -5.67 -5.14 6.34
C ILE A 10 -5.59 -6.55 6.93
N LYS A 11 -6.29 -6.81 8.05
CA LYS A 11 -6.35 -8.12 8.70
C LYS A 11 -7.00 -9.16 7.78
N HIS A 12 -8.12 -8.84 7.13
CA HIS A 12 -8.75 -9.69 6.10
C HIS A 12 -7.90 -9.88 4.84
N LYS A 13 -7.18 -8.85 4.40
CA LYS A 13 -6.20 -8.99 3.31
C LYS A 13 -5.09 -9.96 3.71
N LYS A 14 -4.58 -9.90 4.93
CA LYS A 14 -3.58 -10.86 5.44
C LYS A 14 -4.14 -12.28 5.55
N GLU A 15 -5.36 -12.48 6.03
CA GLU A 15 -6.00 -13.80 6.14
C GLU A 15 -6.35 -14.42 4.78
N LYS A 16 -6.78 -13.63 3.80
CA LYS A 16 -6.98 -14.04 2.40
C LYS A 16 -5.66 -14.26 1.63
N ASN A 17 -4.53 -13.89 2.21
CA ASN A 17 -3.23 -13.85 1.56
C ASN A 17 -2.70 -15.20 1.08
N ASP A 18 -3.20 -16.34 1.56
CA ASP A 18 -2.75 -17.63 1.02
C ASP A 18 -3.18 -17.85 -0.43
N ALA A 19 -4.34 -17.31 -0.85
CA ALA A 19 -4.77 -17.31 -2.25
C ALA A 19 -4.12 -16.18 -3.08
N LYS A 20 -3.72 -15.08 -2.44
CA LYS A 20 -3.17 -13.85 -3.08
C LYS A 20 -1.64 -13.74 -2.99
N LYS A 21 -0.95 -14.65 -2.30
CA LYS A 21 0.53 -14.66 -2.20
C LYS A 21 1.21 -14.56 -3.58
N GLY A 22 0.65 -15.20 -4.59
CA GLY A 22 1.15 -15.13 -5.97
C GLY A 22 1.16 -13.71 -6.53
N LYS A 23 0.08 -12.94 -6.32
CA LYS A 23 -0.02 -11.55 -6.78
C LYS A 23 0.98 -10.67 -6.05
N ILE A 24 1.03 -10.73 -4.71
CA ILE A 24 1.96 -9.94 -3.89
C ILE A 24 3.41 -10.21 -4.30
N PHE A 25 3.78 -11.48 -4.52
CA PHE A 25 5.12 -11.83 -4.96
C PHE A 25 5.44 -11.33 -6.38
N THR A 26 4.42 -11.27 -7.25
CA THR A 26 4.57 -10.70 -8.59
C THR A 26 4.84 -9.20 -8.52
N ILE A 27 4.06 -8.47 -7.71
CA ILE A 27 4.24 -7.03 -7.48
C ILE A 27 5.62 -6.75 -6.91
N ILE A 28 6.00 -7.42 -5.81
CA ILE A 28 7.32 -7.26 -5.19
C ILE A 28 8.45 -7.60 -6.19
N GLY A 29 8.28 -8.65 -7.00
CA GLY A 29 9.24 -8.99 -8.06
C GLY A 29 9.45 -7.86 -9.07
N ARG A 30 8.37 -7.18 -9.47
CA ARG A 30 8.44 -6.00 -10.36
C ARG A 30 9.10 -4.80 -9.66
N GLU A 31 8.77 -4.57 -8.38
CA GLU A 31 9.40 -3.52 -7.57
C GLU A 31 10.91 -3.74 -7.40
N ILE A 32 11.36 -5.00 -7.19
CA ILE A 32 12.78 -5.36 -7.18
C ILE A 32 13.45 -4.98 -8.50
N VAL A 33 12.84 -5.31 -9.65
CA VAL A 33 13.39 -4.95 -10.97
C VAL A 33 13.53 -3.44 -11.09
N MET A 34 12.53 -2.68 -10.69
CA MET A 34 12.57 -1.21 -10.73
C MET A 34 13.65 -0.63 -9.81
N ALA A 35 13.75 -1.13 -8.58
CA ALA A 35 14.74 -0.68 -7.61
C ALA A 35 16.17 -0.97 -8.08
N VAL A 36 16.43 -2.18 -8.60
CA VAL A 36 17.74 -2.58 -9.12
C VAL A 36 18.12 -1.73 -10.33
N LYS A 37 17.20 -1.47 -11.26
CA LYS A 37 17.46 -0.60 -12.42
C LYS A 37 17.75 0.85 -12.04
N ALA A 38 17.14 1.35 -10.97
CA ALA A 38 17.30 2.73 -10.52
C ALA A 38 18.60 2.96 -9.73
N GLY A 39 19.05 2.00 -8.91
CA GLY A 39 20.14 2.21 -7.97
C GLY A 39 21.16 1.07 -7.86
N GLY A 40 21.05 0.05 -8.74
CA GLY A 40 21.93 -1.11 -8.73
C GLY A 40 21.50 -2.23 -7.77
N PRO A 41 22.17 -3.40 -7.83
CA PRO A 41 21.75 -4.61 -7.13
C PRO A 41 22.25 -4.72 -5.67
N ASP A 42 23.04 -3.76 -5.19
CA ASP A 42 23.58 -3.80 -3.83
C ASP A 42 22.65 -3.05 -2.86
N PRO A 43 21.99 -3.73 -1.91
CA PRO A 43 21.09 -3.08 -0.94
C PRO A 43 21.80 -2.07 -0.04
N ASN A 44 23.11 -2.22 0.19
CA ASN A 44 23.86 -1.28 1.03
C ASN A 44 23.94 0.11 0.41
N ASN A 45 23.94 0.16 -0.92
CA ASN A 45 24.04 1.40 -1.71
C ASN A 45 22.71 1.82 -2.34
N ASN A 46 21.64 1.02 -2.17
CA ASN A 46 20.34 1.24 -2.79
C ASN A 46 19.23 1.18 -1.73
N GLY A 47 18.86 2.34 -1.18
CA GLY A 47 17.81 2.47 -0.17
C GLY A 47 16.45 1.91 -0.63
N LYS A 48 16.06 2.21 -1.89
CA LYS A 48 14.81 1.68 -2.46
C LYS A 48 14.79 0.15 -2.52
N LEU A 49 15.93 -0.47 -2.86
CA LEU A 49 16.02 -1.93 -2.86
C LEU A 49 15.92 -2.50 -1.44
N ARG A 50 16.50 -1.81 -0.46
CA ARG A 50 16.38 -2.18 0.96
C ARG A 50 14.91 -2.20 1.42
N ASP A 51 14.14 -1.16 1.09
CA ASP A 51 12.74 -1.08 1.45
C ASP A 51 11.91 -2.18 0.78
N VAL A 52 12.17 -2.46 -0.50
CA VAL A 52 11.50 -3.56 -1.21
C VAL A 52 11.87 -4.93 -0.63
N ILE A 53 13.12 -5.13 -0.21
CA ILE A 53 13.53 -6.38 0.47
C ILE A 53 12.82 -6.51 1.83
N ALA A 54 12.71 -5.44 2.61
CA ALA A 54 11.97 -5.44 3.87
C ALA A 54 10.48 -5.78 3.64
N LYS A 55 9.85 -5.16 2.63
CA LYS A 55 8.47 -5.48 2.20
C LYS A 55 8.33 -6.96 1.80
N ALA A 56 9.31 -7.51 1.08
CA ALA A 56 9.32 -8.92 0.67
C ALA A 56 9.39 -9.87 1.88
N GLN A 57 10.26 -9.56 2.85
CA GLN A 57 10.41 -10.33 4.08
C GLN A 57 9.16 -10.28 4.96
N ALA A 58 8.55 -9.10 5.10
CA ALA A 58 7.29 -8.92 5.83
C ALA A 58 6.12 -9.73 5.22
N ASN A 59 6.18 -9.98 3.89
CA ASN A 59 5.22 -10.83 3.18
C ASN A 59 5.67 -12.30 3.07
N ASN A 60 6.65 -12.72 3.87
CA ASN A 60 7.18 -14.09 3.90
C ASN A 60 7.69 -14.60 2.52
N MET A 61 8.23 -13.71 1.68
CA MET A 61 8.88 -14.12 0.44
C MET A 61 10.21 -14.83 0.76
N PRO A 62 10.47 -16.03 0.23
CA PRO A 62 11.71 -16.73 0.49
C PRO A 62 12.94 -15.93 0.02
N ASN A 63 14.00 -15.90 0.84
CA ASN A 63 15.23 -15.17 0.51
C ASN A 63 15.83 -15.58 -0.84
N ASP A 64 15.79 -16.88 -1.17
CA ASP A 64 16.24 -17.38 -2.49
C ASP A 64 15.45 -16.76 -3.67
N THR A 65 14.17 -16.41 -3.45
CA THR A 65 13.33 -15.79 -4.47
C THR A 65 13.72 -14.32 -4.64
N ILE A 66 13.97 -13.62 -3.53
CA ILE A 66 14.45 -12.23 -3.52
C ILE A 66 15.81 -12.15 -4.24
N GLU A 67 16.77 -12.99 -3.86
CA GLU A 67 18.10 -13.01 -4.47
C GLU A 67 18.07 -13.32 -5.96
N ARG A 68 17.23 -14.29 -6.38
CA ARG A 68 17.02 -14.61 -7.80
C ARG A 68 16.43 -13.43 -8.56
N GLY A 69 15.46 -12.71 -7.95
CA GLY A 69 14.88 -11.49 -8.51
C GLY A 69 15.94 -10.41 -8.76
N ILE A 70 16.77 -10.14 -7.75
CA ILE A 70 17.86 -9.15 -7.83
C ILE A 70 18.86 -9.55 -8.91
N LYS A 71 19.32 -10.81 -8.95
CA LYS A 71 20.26 -11.31 -9.97
C LYS A 71 19.68 -11.20 -11.38
N LYS A 72 18.40 -11.57 -11.56
CA LYS A 72 17.71 -11.46 -12.86
C LYS A 72 17.65 -10.00 -13.30
N ALA A 73 17.29 -9.09 -12.40
CA ALA A 73 17.16 -7.66 -12.68
C ALA A 73 18.52 -6.99 -13.01
N ALA A 74 19.61 -7.47 -12.40
CA ALA A 74 20.97 -6.98 -12.64
C ALA A 74 21.59 -7.50 -13.94
N GLY A 75 21.01 -8.54 -14.55
CA GLY A 75 21.49 -9.12 -15.82
C GLY A 75 21.29 -8.18 -17.00
N ALA A 76 22.25 -8.20 -17.95
CA ALA A 76 22.23 -7.33 -19.12
C ALA A 76 21.03 -7.56 -20.06
N ASP A 77 20.42 -8.75 -20.00
CA ASP A 77 19.28 -9.16 -20.83
C ASP A 77 17.91 -8.93 -20.16
N SER A 78 17.83 -8.18 -19.04
CA SER A 78 16.54 -7.92 -18.43
C SER A 78 15.74 -6.93 -19.29
N ALA A 79 15.02 -7.48 -20.27
CA ALA A 79 14.10 -6.74 -21.15
C ALA A 79 12.87 -6.20 -20.41
N ASP A 80 12.62 -6.70 -19.20
CA ASP A 80 11.49 -6.31 -18.39
C ASP A 80 11.58 -4.82 -18.04
N SER A 81 10.74 -4.01 -18.66
CA SER A 81 10.61 -2.58 -18.40
C SER A 81 9.25 -2.34 -17.78
N TYR A 82 9.24 -2.08 -16.48
CA TYR A 82 8.01 -1.69 -15.78
C TYR A 82 7.97 -0.18 -15.60
N GLU A 83 6.77 0.37 -15.69
CA GLU A 83 6.52 1.78 -15.49
C GLU A 83 5.42 1.96 -14.45
N LYS A 84 5.60 2.93 -13.56
CA LYS A 84 4.53 3.36 -12.66
C LYS A 84 3.54 4.22 -13.42
N ALA A 85 2.25 4.00 -13.16
CA ALA A 85 1.19 4.89 -13.60
C ALA A 85 0.16 5.02 -12.48
N VAL A 86 -0.40 6.22 -12.34
CA VAL A 86 -1.44 6.53 -11.36
C VAL A 86 -2.69 6.93 -12.11
N TYR A 87 -3.81 6.34 -11.72
CA TYR A 87 -5.13 6.67 -12.24
C TYR A 87 -5.96 7.24 -11.10
N GLU A 88 -6.72 8.27 -11.41
CA GLU A 88 -7.56 8.97 -10.46
C GLU A 88 -9.00 9.00 -10.96
N GLY A 89 -9.95 8.93 -10.05
CA GLY A 89 -11.35 8.96 -10.45
C GLY A 89 -12.30 8.98 -9.26
N TYR A 90 -13.56 8.94 -9.60
CA TYR A 90 -14.65 8.94 -8.63
C TYR A 90 -15.48 7.66 -8.74
N GLY A 91 -15.74 7.06 -7.60
CA GLY A 91 -16.72 6.02 -7.42
C GLY A 91 -18.13 6.59 -7.17
N PRO A 92 -19.08 5.76 -6.72
CA PRO A 92 -20.43 6.19 -6.40
C PRO A 92 -20.42 7.29 -5.31
N ASN A 93 -21.39 8.20 -5.41
CA ASN A 93 -21.60 9.34 -4.48
C ASN A 93 -20.35 10.23 -4.30
N GLY A 94 -19.43 10.22 -5.25
CA GLY A 94 -18.24 11.09 -5.22
C GLY A 94 -17.10 10.56 -4.37
N VAL A 95 -17.09 9.27 -4.04
CA VAL A 95 -15.92 8.63 -3.41
C VAL A 95 -14.70 8.84 -4.29
N ALA A 96 -13.68 9.50 -3.77
CA ALA A 96 -12.41 9.70 -4.46
C ALA A 96 -11.57 8.41 -4.40
N ILE A 97 -10.99 8.03 -5.55
CA ILE A 97 -10.18 6.80 -5.66
C ILE A 97 -8.90 7.11 -6.42
N ILE A 98 -7.77 6.71 -5.84
CA ILE A 98 -6.44 6.72 -6.48
C ILE A 98 -6.02 5.27 -6.68
N VAL A 99 -5.56 4.94 -7.88
CA VAL A 99 -5.08 3.60 -8.24
C VAL A 99 -3.62 3.70 -8.66
N GLU A 100 -2.74 3.13 -7.87
CA GLU A 100 -1.33 3.00 -8.22
C GLU A 100 -1.09 1.70 -8.97
N THR A 101 -0.28 1.76 -10.02
CA THR A 101 -0.02 0.61 -10.87
C THR A 101 1.45 0.50 -11.24
N LEU A 102 1.90 -0.74 -11.45
CA LEU A 102 3.23 -1.06 -11.95
C LEU A 102 3.10 -2.04 -13.11
N THR A 103 3.26 -1.55 -14.33
CA THR A 103 2.91 -2.31 -15.54
C THR A 103 4.00 -2.29 -16.59
N ASP A 104 4.03 -3.34 -17.40
CA ASP A 104 4.77 -3.41 -18.66
C ASP A 104 3.95 -2.94 -19.88
N ASN A 105 2.64 -2.68 -19.67
CA ASN A 105 1.71 -2.27 -20.75
C ASN A 105 0.64 -1.29 -20.27
N LYS A 106 0.94 0.01 -20.32
CA LYS A 106 0.02 1.09 -19.91
C LYS A 106 -1.36 1.05 -20.58
N ASN A 107 -1.44 0.61 -21.83
CA ASN A 107 -2.73 0.58 -22.55
C ASN A 107 -3.65 -0.52 -22.00
N ARG A 108 -3.10 -1.68 -21.70
CA ARG A 108 -3.82 -2.78 -21.05
C ARG A 108 -4.32 -2.32 -19.68
N THR A 109 -3.43 -1.81 -18.85
CA THR A 109 -3.75 -1.35 -17.49
C THR A 109 -4.80 -0.24 -17.49
N ALA A 110 -4.65 0.78 -18.35
CA ALA A 110 -5.63 1.85 -18.50
C ALA A 110 -7.03 1.33 -18.90
N SER A 111 -7.08 0.31 -19.75
CA SER A 111 -8.35 -0.32 -20.15
C SER A 111 -8.98 -1.08 -18.99
N ASN A 112 -8.19 -1.83 -18.22
CA ASN A 112 -8.65 -2.60 -17.08
C ASN A 112 -9.18 -1.68 -15.97
N VAL A 113 -8.40 -0.64 -15.60
CA VAL A 113 -8.80 0.32 -14.57
C VAL A 113 -10.09 1.05 -15.01
N ARG A 114 -10.19 1.51 -16.26
CA ARG A 114 -11.42 2.12 -16.77
C ARG A 114 -12.61 1.17 -16.69
N ASN A 115 -12.42 -0.09 -17.05
CA ASN A 115 -13.47 -1.12 -16.97
C ASN A 115 -13.93 -1.35 -15.53
N ALA A 116 -13.00 -1.37 -14.55
CA ALA A 116 -13.33 -1.51 -13.13
C ALA A 116 -14.24 -0.35 -12.66
N PHE A 117 -13.83 0.90 -12.91
CA PHE A 117 -14.66 2.07 -12.59
C PHE A 117 -16.02 2.02 -13.25
N THR A 118 -16.08 1.74 -14.55
CA THR A 118 -17.35 1.71 -15.31
C THR A 118 -18.31 0.65 -14.77
N LYS A 119 -17.80 -0.52 -14.39
CA LYS A 119 -18.63 -1.62 -13.86
C LYS A 119 -19.21 -1.34 -12.48
N GLY A 120 -18.62 -0.45 -11.70
CA GLY A 120 -19.14 0.02 -10.41
C GLY A 120 -19.72 1.43 -10.50
N ASN A 121 -20.21 1.85 -11.68
CA ASN A 121 -20.83 3.15 -11.89
C ASN A 121 -19.96 4.37 -11.53
N GLY A 122 -18.65 4.19 -11.52
CA GLY A 122 -17.65 5.23 -11.34
C GLY A 122 -17.12 5.77 -12.67
N SER A 123 -16.21 6.72 -12.59
CA SER A 123 -15.55 7.32 -13.75
C SER A 123 -14.10 7.69 -13.45
N ILE A 124 -13.21 7.43 -14.41
CA ILE A 124 -11.83 7.94 -14.36
C ILE A 124 -11.86 9.42 -14.74
N GLY A 125 -11.14 10.22 -13.95
CA GLY A 125 -10.89 11.62 -14.23
C GLY A 125 -9.52 11.88 -14.86
N THR A 126 -9.15 13.14 -14.89
CA THR A 126 -7.80 13.57 -15.26
C THR A 126 -6.86 13.45 -14.07
N GLN A 127 -5.57 13.31 -14.31
CA GLN A 127 -4.56 13.31 -13.24
C GLN A 127 -4.70 14.61 -12.40
N GLY A 128 -4.66 14.46 -11.08
CA GLY A 128 -4.84 15.56 -10.13
C GLY A 128 -6.29 15.83 -9.76
N CYS A 129 -7.27 15.06 -10.27
CA CYS A 129 -8.69 15.33 -10.00
C CYS A 129 -9.13 14.96 -8.58
N VAL A 130 -8.42 14.04 -7.90
CA VAL A 130 -8.73 13.64 -6.52
C VAL A 130 -7.50 13.64 -5.60
N SER A 131 -6.27 13.62 -6.12
CA SER A 131 -5.06 13.53 -5.30
C SER A 131 -4.90 14.69 -4.31
N TYR A 132 -5.45 15.86 -4.60
CA TYR A 132 -5.46 17.00 -3.69
C TYR A 132 -6.29 16.77 -2.40
N MET A 133 -7.12 15.73 -2.38
CA MET A 133 -7.95 15.34 -1.23
C MET A 133 -7.21 14.39 -0.28
N PHE A 134 -5.98 14.04 -0.61
CA PHE A 134 -5.15 13.09 0.15
C PHE A 134 -3.81 13.71 0.49
N ASP A 135 -3.31 13.36 1.68
CA ASP A 135 -1.95 13.66 2.10
C ASP A 135 -1.09 12.40 1.99
N GLN A 136 0.08 12.53 1.37
CA GLN A 136 1.03 11.43 1.33
C GLN A 136 1.79 11.37 2.66
N LYS A 137 1.66 10.26 3.39
CA LYS A 137 2.27 10.02 4.70
C LYS A 137 2.92 8.65 4.75
N GLY A 138 3.94 8.51 5.58
CA GLY A 138 4.32 7.19 6.09
C GLY A 138 3.26 6.73 7.09
N GLN A 139 2.76 5.52 6.93
CA GLN A 139 1.75 4.92 7.81
C GLN A 139 2.24 3.58 8.32
N ILE A 140 2.17 3.40 9.64
CA ILE A 140 2.45 2.14 10.31
C ILE A 140 1.21 1.75 11.09
N ILE A 141 0.73 0.53 10.88
CA ILE A 141 -0.40 -0.07 11.59
C ILE A 141 0.10 -1.18 12.50
N ILE A 142 -0.34 -1.15 13.74
CA ILE A 142 0.04 -2.10 14.79
C ILE A 142 -1.24 -2.72 15.36
N ASP A 143 -1.32 -4.05 15.41
CA ASP A 143 -2.43 -4.78 16.03
C ASP A 143 -2.30 -4.70 17.56
N LYS A 144 -3.34 -4.19 18.24
CA LYS A 144 -3.33 -4.09 19.71
C LYS A 144 -3.25 -5.45 20.40
N GLU A 145 -3.85 -6.49 19.80
CA GLU A 145 -3.82 -7.85 20.38
C GLU A 145 -2.41 -8.46 20.36
N GLU A 146 -1.57 -8.06 19.39
CA GLU A 146 -0.21 -8.57 19.24
C GLU A 146 0.83 -7.65 19.91
N CYS A 147 0.48 -6.42 20.29
CA CYS A 147 1.37 -5.44 20.90
C CYS A 147 1.38 -5.58 22.43
N GLU A 148 2.52 -5.99 22.97
CA GLU A 148 2.70 -6.10 24.44
C GLU A 148 3.08 -4.76 25.10
N MET A 149 3.47 -3.74 24.30
CA MET A 149 3.88 -2.43 24.78
C MET A 149 2.65 -1.59 25.16
N ASP A 150 2.76 -0.85 26.26
CA ASP A 150 1.73 0.11 26.69
C ASP A 150 1.57 1.24 25.65
N ALA A 151 0.33 1.75 25.48
CA ALA A 151 0.02 2.77 24.48
C ALA A 151 0.85 4.06 24.65
N ASP A 152 1.05 4.51 25.91
CA ASP A 152 1.81 5.71 26.19
C ASP A 152 3.30 5.52 25.86
N GLU A 153 3.87 4.35 26.19
CA GLU A 153 5.25 4.00 25.88
C GLU A 153 5.45 3.85 24.37
N LEU A 154 4.49 3.22 23.67
CA LEU A 154 4.50 3.08 22.22
C LEU A 154 4.45 4.45 21.51
N MET A 155 3.55 5.34 21.97
CA MET A 155 3.42 6.69 21.46
C MET A 155 4.75 7.47 21.65
N MET A 156 5.36 7.42 22.85
CA MET A 156 6.62 8.09 23.11
C MET A 156 7.73 7.54 22.21
N THR A 157 7.81 6.22 22.06
CA THR A 157 8.81 5.58 21.21
C THR A 157 8.66 6.01 19.74
N ALA A 158 7.42 6.07 19.23
CA ALA A 158 7.15 6.52 17.87
C ALA A 158 7.49 8.01 17.66
N LEU A 159 7.08 8.90 18.58
CA LEU A 159 7.35 10.33 18.48
C LEU A 159 8.84 10.64 18.59
N ASP A 160 9.55 10.00 19.51
CA ASP A 160 11.02 10.14 19.66
C ASP A 160 11.78 9.69 18.41
N ALA A 161 11.23 8.72 17.67
CA ALA A 161 11.77 8.22 16.42
C ALA A 161 11.46 9.12 15.21
N GLY A 162 10.58 10.12 15.37
CA GLY A 162 10.23 11.07 14.32
C GLY A 162 8.81 10.92 13.73
N ALA A 163 7.91 10.21 14.42
CA ALA A 163 6.50 10.20 14.02
C ALA A 163 5.88 11.59 14.18
N GLU A 164 4.98 11.95 13.26
CA GLU A 164 4.25 13.21 13.29
C GLU A 164 2.96 13.10 14.09
N ASP A 165 2.34 11.92 14.09
CA ASP A 165 1.08 11.68 14.77
C ASP A 165 0.95 10.22 15.22
N PHE A 166 0.15 10.00 16.26
CA PHE A 166 -0.15 8.69 16.82
C PHE A 166 -1.64 8.63 17.16
N ASN A 167 -2.34 7.74 16.50
CA ASN A 167 -3.77 7.53 16.68
C ASN A 167 -4.04 6.18 17.36
N GLU A 168 -4.81 6.20 18.43
CA GLU A 168 -5.31 5.01 19.08
C GLU A 168 -6.73 4.71 18.59
N GLU A 169 -6.88 3.63 17.83
CA GLU A 169 -8.15 3.12 17.34
C GLU A 169 -8.66 1.99 18.26
N GLU A 170 -9.81 1.40 17.97
CA GLU A 170 -10.37 0.36 18.85
C GLU A 170 -9.48 -0.89 18.91
N ASP A 171 -9.05 -1.42 17.75
CA ASP A 171 -8.29 -2.67 17.63
C ASP A 171 -6.83 -2.46 17.18
N SER A 172 -6.41 -1.22 16.91
CA SER A 172 -5.09 -0.93 16.36
C SER A 172 -4.52 0.39 16.85
N TYR A 173 -3.22 0.54 16.67
CA TYR A 173 -2.55 1.84 16.69
C TYR A 173 -2.12 2.21 15.26
N GLU A 174 -2.30 3.47 14.91
CA GLU A 174 -1.81 4.06 13.67
C GLU A 174 -0.73 5.09 14.01
N VAL A 175 0.45 4.93 13.39
CA VAL A 175 1.54 5.91 13.48
C VAL A 175 1.72 6.56 12.13
N LEU A 176 1.69 7.90 12.09
CA LEU A 176 1.89 8.69 10.89
C LEU A 176 3.24 9.39 10.93
N THR A 177 3.92 9.40 9.79
CA THR A 177 5.23 10.03 9.62
C THR A 177 5.27 10.86 8.33
N ALA A 178 6.28 11.70 8.16
CA ALA A 178 6.64 12.12 6.82
C ALA A 178 7.07 10.89 6.00
N PRO A 179 6.83 10.86 4.68
CA PRO A 179 7.17 9.70 3.85
C PRO A 179 8.64 9.28 3.95
N ASP A 180 9.55 10.25 4.08
CA ASP A 180 11.00 10.01 4.15
C ASP A 180 11.44 9.46 5.53
N ASP A 181 10.67 9.70 6.59
CA ASP A 181 10.97 9.28 7.96
C ASP A 181 10.39 7.90 8.31
N LEU A 182 9.51 7.35 7.46
CA LEU A 182 8.89 6.04 7.66
C LEU A 182 9.89 4.94 8.00
N GLY A 183 11.01 4.89 7.28
CA GLY A 183 12.05 3.88 7.49
C GLY A 183 12.66 3.94 8.89
N ALA A 184 13.00 5.15 9.36
CA ALA A 184 13.59 5.36 10.67
C ALA A 184 12.63 4.99 11.82
N VAL A 185 11.36 5.42 11.70
CA VAL A 185 10.33 5.11 12.71
C VAL A 185 10.03 3.62 12.74
N ARG A 186 9.90 2.97 11.57
CA ARG A 186 9.73 1.52 11.47
C ARG A 186 10.86 0.77 12.18
N GLU A 187 12.11 1.09 11.85
CA GLU A 187 13.28 0.42 12.45
C GLU A 187 13.35 0.62 13.97
N ALA A 188 12.99 1.79 14.48
CA ALA A 188 12.94 2.06 15.91
C ALA A 188 11.87 1.25 16.62
N LEU A 189 10.66 1.14 16.07
CA LEU A 189 9.58 0.32 16.63
C LEU A 189 9.92 -1.17 16.59
N GLU A 190 10.48 -1.68 15.49
CA GLU A 190 10.95 -3.06 15.38
C GLU A 190 12.06 -3.38 16.39
N ALA A 191 13.02 -2.45 16.59
CA ALA A 191 14.09 -2.59 17.60
C ALA A 191 13.54 -2.59 19.03
N ALA A 192 12.43 -1.91 19.29
CA ALA A 192 11.71 -1.94 20.56
C ALA A 192 10.84 -3.21 20.74
N GLY A 193 10.82 -4.11 19.75
CA GLY A 193 10.07 -5.37 19.80
C GLY A 193 8.59 -5.23 19.45
N VAL A 194 8.17 -4.13 18.82
CA VAL A 194 6.78 -3.91 18.41
C VAL A 194 6.49 -4.70 17.13
N PRO A 195 5.49 -5.59 17.12
CA PRO A 195 5.07 -6.28 15.91
C PRO A 195 4.28 -5.34 15.00
N LEU A 196 4.79 -5.10 13.79
CA LEU A 196 4.13 -4.24 12.82
C LEU A 196 3.22 -5.06 11.89
N LEU A 197 1.96 -4.66 11.79
CA LEU A 197 1.02 -5.28 10.86
C LEU A 197 1.29 -4.81 9.42
N GLU A 198 1.51 -3.50 9.25
CA GLU A 198 1.83 -2.87 7.97
C GLU A 198 2.70 -1.63 8.18
N ALA A 199 3.60 -1.36 7.26
CA ALA A 199 4.39 -0.13 7.23
C ALA A 199 4.65 0.27 5.77
N GLN A 200 4.02 1.36 5.31
CA GLN A 200 4.11 1.82 3.91
C GLN A 200 3.86 3.31 3.78
N VAL A 201 4.27 3.87 2.64
CA VAL A 201 3.80 5.20 2.24
C VAL A 201 2.36 5.07 1.75
N ALA A 202 1.46 5.84 2.32
CA ALA A 202 0.01 5.78 2.08
C ALA A 202 -0.53 7.15 1.67
N MET A 203 -1.64 7.15 0.94
CA MET A 203 -2.43 8.34 0.64
C MET A 203 -3.57 8.43 1.65
N ILE A 204 -3.41 9.31 2.65
CA ILE A 204 -4.37 9.48 3.75
C ILE A 204 -5.41 10.51 3.33
N PRO A 205 -6.72 10.16 3.31
CA PRO A 205 -7.76 11.11 2.94
C PRO A 205 -7.94 12.19 4.00
N GLN A 206 -8.05 13.44 3.58
CA GLN A 206 -8.34 14.59 4.46
C GLN A 206 -9.80 14.60 4.93
N THR A 207 -10.69 14.00 4.14
CA THR A 207 -12.13 13.86 4.43
C THR A 207 -12.63 12.54 3.91
N THR A 208 -13.58 11.94 4.62
CA THR A 208 -14.22 10.67 4.24
C THR A 208 -15.61 10.88 3.65
N VAL A 209 -16.11 9.90 2.91
CA VAL A 209 -17.46 9.84 2.33
C VAL A 209 -18.15 8.58 2.84
N GLU A 210 -19.23 8.75 3.57
CA GLU A 210 -20.08 7.64 4.01
C GLU A 210 -21.05 7.22 2.89
N LEU A 211 -21.20 5.92 2.68
CA LEU A 211 -22.18 5.35 1.76
C LEU A 211 -23.25 4.62 2.55
N THR A 212 -24.50 5.04 2.41
CA THR A 212 -25.64 4.50 3.19
C THR A 212 -26.57 3.63 2.36
N ASP A 213 -26.56 3.76 1.04
CA ASP A 213 -27.45 2.99 0.17
C ASP A 213 -26.78 1.70 -0.35
N GLU A 214 -27.54 0.62 -0.37
CA GLU A 214 -27.07 -0.73 -0.73
C GLU A 214 -26.48 -0.80 -2.16
N LYS A 215 -26.97 0.03 -3.07
CA LYS A 215 -26.49 0.06 -4.45
C LYS A 215 -25.08 0.65 -4.53
N SER A 216 -24.88 1.82 -3.89
CA SER A 216 -23.55 2.46 -3.85
C SER A 216 -22.52 1.59 -3.15
N LEU A 217 -22.91 0.89 -2.07
CA LEU A 217 -22.05 -0.08 -1.39
C LEU A 217 -21.63 -1.24 -2.31
N LYS A 218 -22.55 -1.81 -3.08
CA LYS A 218 -22.23 -2.85 -4.08
C LYS A 218 -21.37 -2.33 -5.23
N ASP A 219 -21.64 -1.11 -5.66
CA ASP A 219 -20.92 -0.50 -6.78
C ASP A 219 -19.46 -0.18 -6.38
N ILE A 220 -19.21 0.41 -5.19
CA ILE A 220 -17.86 0.65 -4.71
C ILE A 220 -17.09 -0.66 -4.48
N GLN A 221 -17.71 -1.64 -3.82
CA GLN A 221 -17.08 -2.94 -3.59
C GLN A 221 -16.67 -3.60 -4.91
N ARG A 222 -17.51 -3.49 -5.95
CA ARG A 222 -17.20 -4.03 -7.27
C ARG A 222 -16.01 -3.35 -7.93
N ILE A 223 -15.84 -2.02 -7.74
CA ILE A 223 -14.64 -1.31 -8.21
C ILE A 223 -13.41 -1.88 -7.51
N LEU A 224 -13.45 -1.92 -6.18
CA LEU A 224 -12.32 -2.35 -5.37
C LEU A 224 -11.93 -3.81 -5.66
N ASP A 225 -12.90 -4.72 -5.77
CA ASP A 225 -12.65 -6.12 -6.09
C ASP A 225 -11.98 -6.29 -7.46
N LEU A 226 -12.45 -5.56 -8.49
CA LEU A 226 -11.88 -5.63 -9.83
C LEU A 226 -10.47 -5.03 -9.92
N LEU A 227 -10.18 -3.99 -9.14
CA LEU A 227 -8.84 -3.42 -9.03
C LEU A 227 -7.91 -4.33 -8.25
N ASP A 228 -8.42 -4.94 -7.17
CA ASP A 228 -7.64 -5.88 -6.37
C ASP A 228 -7.32 -7.19 -7.14
N ASP A 229 -8.13 -7.58 -8.10
CA ASP A 229 -7.87 -8.74 -8.97
C ASP A 229 -6.89 -8.43 -10.13
N ASP A 230 -6.59 -7.17 -10.42
CA ASP A 230 -5.66 -6.78 -11.50
C ASP A 230 -4.21 -6.89 -11.03
N ASP A 231 -3.39 -7.70 -11.72
CA ASP A 231 -1.98 -7.93 -11.42
C ASP A 231 -1.08 -6.69 -11.60
N ASP A 232 -1.55 -5.69 -12.34
CA ASP A 232 -0.82 -4.44 -12.56
C ASP A 232 -1.09 -3.41 -11.47
N VAL A 233 -2.17 -3.56 -10.68
CA VAL A 233 -2.52 -2.68 -9.57
C VAL A 233 -1.70 -3.04 -8.35
N THR A 234 -0.96 -2.07 -7.83
CA THR A 234 -0.15 -2.20 -6.61
C THR A 234 -0.90 -1.77 -5.37
N ASP A 235 -1.54 -0.61 -5.44
CA ASP A 235 -2.27 -0.03 -4.31
C ASP A 235 -3.52 0.71 -4.80
N VAL A 236 -4.55 0.71 -3.95
CA VAL A 236 -5.80 1.45 -4.16
C VAL A 236 -6.09 2.25 -2.89
N TRP A 237 -6.18 3.56 -3.05
CA TRP A 237 -6.50 4.49 -1.99
C TRP A 237 -7.87 5.11 -2.25
N HIS A 238 -8.68 5.25 -1.22
CA HIS A 238 -10.00 5.85 -1.34
C HIS A 238 -10.41 6.56 -0.05
N ASN A 239 -11.36 7.47 -0.16
CA ASN A 239 -11.91 8.19 0.97
C ASN A 239 -13.31 7.69 1.39
N TRP A 240 -13.68 6.48 0.97
CA TRP A 240 -14.89 5.84 1.48
C TRP A 240 -14.69 5.46 2.96
N ASP A 241 -15.67 5.85 3.79
CA ASP A 241 -15.76 5.49 5.21
C ASP A 241 -16.57 4.18 5.30
N GLU A 242 -15.86 3.06 5.51
CA GLU A 242 -16.43 1.70 5.48
C GLU A 242 -17.15 1.34 6.79
#